data_5b2380c3238c5d60aa84f5f13a8b1baa
#
_entry.id   5b2380c3238c5d60aa84f5f13a8b1baa
#
_cell.length_a   1.000
_cell.length_b   1.000
_cell.length_c   1.000
_cell.angle_alpha   90.00
_cell.angle_beta   90.00
_cell.angle_gamma   90.00
#
_symmetry.space_group_name_H-M   'P 1'
#
loop_
_entity.id
_entity.type
_entity.pdbx_description
1 polymer ?
#
loop_
_entity_poly.entity_id
_entity_poly.type
_entity_poly.pdbx_seq_one_letter_code
_entity_poly.pdbx_strand_id
1 'polypeptide(L)'
;MSGQTLTDRIAAAQYSLTGSEVSRAVCKATTHEQTPPKKKHMEYLIQATQETNVNVPQMADTLMERAGNASWVVVFKALITTHHLMVHGNERFMQFLASRNTLFNLSNFLDKTGSHGYDMSTFIRRYSRYLNEKAFAYRQMAFDFVRVKKGAEGVMRTMPVEKLLKGMPTLQSQIDALLDFDVHAKDLDNGVINACFLLLFKDLIKLYACYNDGIINLLEKFFQMKRSQCKDGLEIYKRFLTRMTRVSEFFKIAEQVGIDKNDIPELTQAPESLLESLETHLNTLEGKKPSPTKDATANNSSPAAAAAAAPAKPAPPAPAGGPPARPGPPAKPPPPSVTPTAPAPTAAVAAATTSNALDDGFLLDLDPMSSSSKGGAAAAVTGWGGGKLTV
;
A
#
# COMPACT_ATOMS: atom_id res chain seq x y z
N MET A 1 -29.21 -24.28 2.60
CA MET A 1 -29.20 -22.95 3.23
C MET A 1 -28.94 -23.12 4.72
N SER A 2 -27.75 -22.85 5.18
CA SER A 2 -27.41 -22.85 6.60
C SER A 2 -27.90 -21.53 7.19
N GLY A 3 -29.06 -21.55 7.86
CA GLY A 3 -29.58 -20.39 8.58
C GLY A 3 -28.75 -20.06 9.82
N GLN A 4 -29.02 -18.93 10.46
CA GLN A 4 -28.39 -18.53 11.73
C GLN A 4 -28.50 -19.67 12.75
N THR A 5 -27.39 -19.98 13.41
CA THR A 5 -27.38 -20.97 14.49
C THR A 5 -28.24 -20.51 15.69
N LEU A 6 -28.68 -21.46 16.52
CA LEU A 6 -29.37 -21.12 17.77
C LEU A 6 -28.48 -20.22 18.65
N THR A 7 -27.19 -20.50 18.69
CA THR A 7 -26.18 -19.69 19.43
C THR A 7 -26.16 -18.24 18.95
N ASP A 8 -26.20 -18.00 17.64
CA ASP A 8 -26.23 -16.63 17.07
C ASP A 8 -27.52 -15.89 17.48
N ARG A 9 -28.64 -16.60 17.50
CA ARG A 9 -29.93 -16.02 17.91
C ARG A 9 -29.95 -15.67 19.39
N ILE A 10 -29.38 -16.54 20.23
CA ILE A 10 -29.29 -16.30 21.67
C ILE A 10 -28.36 -15.11 21.95
N ALA A 11 -27.15 -15.06 21.33
CA ALA A 11 -26.24 -13.95 21.50
C ALA A 11 -26.85 -12.60 21.09
N ALA A 12 -27.56 -12.56 19.95
CA ALA A 12 -28.25 -11.35 19.52
C ALA A 12 -29.41 -10.98 20.46
N ALA A 13 -30.14 -11.95 21.01
CA ALA A 13 -31.25 -11.71 21.92
C ALA A 13 -30.76 -11.17 23.28
N GLN A 14 -29.64 -11.66 23.81
CA GLN A 14 -29.05 -11.16 25.05
C GLN A 14 -28.80 -9.65 24.98
N TYR A 15 -28.19 -9.16 23.88
CA TYR A 15 -27.98 -7.72 23.69
C TYR A 15 -29.29 -6.94 23.45
N SER A 16 -30.30 -7.57 22.89
CA SER A 16 -31.63 -6.94 22.78
C SER A 16 -32.27 -6.70 24.14
N LEU A 17 -32.10 -7.64 25.08
CA LEU A 17 -32.58 -7.51 26.45
C LEU A 17 -31.84 -6.44 27.27
N THR A 18 -30.54 -6.25 26.99
CA THR A 18 -29.70 -5.20 27.63
C THR A 18 -29.89 -3.83 26.98
N GLY A 19 -30.68 -3.69 25.94
CA GLY A 19 -30.94 -2.43 25.23
C GLY A 19 -29.77 -1.97 24.32
N SER A 20 -28.77 -2.83 24.06
CA SER A 20 -27.63 -2.48 23.20
C SER A 20 -27.87 -2.92 21.75
N GLU A 21 -28.55 -2.09 20.98
CA GLU A 21 -28.78 -2.35 19.54
C GLU A 21 -27.49 -2.43 18.73
N VAL A 22 -26.47 -1.67 19.11
CA VAL A 22 -25.14 -1.69 18.47
C VAL A 22 -24.49 -3.06 18.67
N SER A 23 -24.41 -3.56 19.90
CA SER A 23 -23.84 -4.89 20.19
C SER A 23 -24.64 -6.01 19.53
N ARG A 24 -25.96 -5.86 19.47
CA ARG A 24 -26.84 -6.77 18.72
C ARG A 24 -26.51 -6.77 17.24
N ALA A 25 -26.25 -5.60 16.62
CA ALA A 25 -25.85 -5.49 15.22
C ALA A 25 -24.47 -6.13 14.97
N VAL A 26 -23.51 -5.95 15.88
CA VAL A 26 -22.21 -6.65 15.84
C VAL A 26 -22.41 -8.17 15.83
N CYS A 27 -23.21 -8.72 16.71
CA CYS A 27 -23.51 -10.16 16.73
C CYS A 27 -24.15 -10.65 15.43
N LYS A 28 -25.05 -9.85 14.86
CA LYS A 28 -25.71 -10.18 13.57
C LYS A 28 -24.77 -10.05 12.37
N ALA A 29 -23.77 -9.18 12.42
CA ALA A 29 -22.73 -9.09 11.40
C ALA A 29 -21.75 -10.27 11.47
N THR A 30 -21.57 -10.87 12.65
CA THR A 30 -20.54 -11.88 12.94
C THR A 30 -21.15 -13.26 13.28
N THR A 31 -22.19 -13.68 12.55
CA THR A 31 -22.84 -14.99 12.72
C THR A 31 -21.99 -16.14 12.20
N HIS A 32 -22.34 -17.38 12.57
CA HIS A 32 -21.70 -18.61 12.08
C HIS A 32 -22.06 -18.96 10.62
N GLU A 33 -22.94 -18.19 9.96
CA GLU A 33 -23.20 -18.38 8.53
C GLU A 33 -21.92 -18.13 7.72
N GLN A 34 -21.53 -19.07 6.86
CA GLN A 34 -20.34 -18.98 6.01
C GLN A 34 -20.56 -18.03 4.81
N THR A 35 -21.07 -16.87 5.09
CA THR A 35 -21.30 -15.77 4.16
C THR A 35 -20.68 -14.50 4.75
N PRO A 36 -20.31 -13.53 3.93
CA PRO A 36 -19.79 -12.24 4.40
C PRO A 36 -20.76 -11.56 5.40
N PRO A 37 -20.26 -10.61 6.21
CA PRO A 37 -21.13 -9.75 7.01
C PRO A 37 -22.20 -9.10 6.15
N LYS A 38 -23.49 -9.17 6.57
CA LYS A 38 -24.60 -8.63 5.78
C LYS A 38 -24.53 -7.10 5.71
N LYS A 39 -24.66 -6.54 4.52
CA LYS A 39 -24.57 -5.10 4.20
C LYS A 39 -25.37 -4.25 5.19
N LYS A 40 -26.62 -4.58 5.44
CA LYS A 40 -27.51 -3.85 6.37
C LYS A 40 -26.95 -3.66 7.79
N HIS A 41 -26.19 -4.65 8.29
CA HIS A 41 -25.57 -4.54 9.62
C HIS A 41 -24.31 -3.72 9.58
N MET A 42 -23.57 -3.80 8.48
CA MET A 42 -22.38 -2.99 8.24
C MET A 42 -22.72 -1.50 8.13
N GLU A 43 -23.75 -1.17 7.33
CA GLU A 43 -24.24 0.21 7.17
C GLU A 43 -24.76 0.78 8.49
N TYR A 44 -25.51 -0.02 9.24
CA TYR A 44 -25.97 0.39 10.58
C TYR A 44 -24.80 0.71 11.51
N LEU A 45 -23.76 -0.15 11.54
CA LEU A 45 -22.59 0.04 12.40
C LEU A 45 -21.77 1.26 11.97
N ILE A 46 -21.63 1.50 10.67
CA ILE A 46 -20.97 2.73 10.15
C ILE A 46 -21.74 3.95 10.62
N GLN A 47 -23.05 3.98 10.42
CA GLN A 47 -23.91 5.07 10.87
C GLN A 47 -23.81 5.26 12.38
N ALA A 48 -23.84 4.19 13.15
CA ALA A 48 -23.70 4.24 14.61
C ALA A 48 -22.36 4.87 15.06
N THR A 49 -21.28 4.73 14.29
CA THR A 49 -20.02 5.41 14.62
C THR A 49 -20.10 6.92 14.48
N GLN A 50 -21.04 7.45 13.69
CA GLN A 50 -21.24 8.88 13.47
C GLN A 50 -22.09 9.54 14.57
N GLU A 51 -22.91 8.73 15.26
CA GLU A 51 -23.81 9.22 16.29
C GLU A 51 -23.06 9.61 17.58
N THR A 52 -23.39 10.77 18.14
CA THR A 52 -22.70 11.31 19.33
C THR A 52 -23.04 10.54 20.62
N ASN A 53 -24.22 9.92 20.67
CA ASN A 53 -24.72 9.15 21.81
C ASN A 53 -24.32 7.68 21.82
N VAL A 54 -23.60 7.20 20.77
CA VAL A 54 -23.13 5.83 20.69
C VAL A 54 -21.78 5.67 21.39
N ASN A 55 -21.68 4.65 22.24
CA ASN A 55 -20.44 4.25 22.90
C ASN A 55 -19.55 3.45 21.93
N VAL A 56 -18.71 4.15 21.20
CA VAL A 56 -17.75 3.55 20.24
C VAL A 56 -16.78 2.57 20.92
N PRO A 57 -16.20 2.83 22.11
CA PRO A 57 -15.44 1.84 22.88
C PRO A 57 -16.18 0.52 23.07
N GLN A 58 -17.44 0.56 23.50
CA GLN A 58 -18.24 -0.66 23.70
C GLN A 58 -18.45 -1.42 22.39
N MET A 59 -18.68 -0.74 21.27
CA MET A 59 -18.77 -1.37 19.94
C MET A 59 -17.48 -2.13 19.62
N ALA A 60 -16.33 -1.50 19.83
CA ALA A 60 -15.03 -2.11 19.59
C ALA A 60 -14.79 -3.30 20.53
N ASP A 61 -15.12 -3.18 21.79
CA ASP A 61 -14.99 -4.28 22.77
C ASP A 61 -15.86 -5.48 22.40
N THR A 62 -17.07 -5.27 21.94
CA THR A 62 -17.95 -6.34 21.42
C THR A 62 -17.32 -7.02 20.19
N LEU A 63 -16.71 -6.27 19.28
CA LEU A 63 -16.00 -6.84 18.13
C LEU A 63 -14.79 -7.68 18.56
N MET A 64 -14.03 -7.24 19.56
CA MET A 64 -12.90 -7.98 20.10
C MET A 64 -13.35 -9.26 20.81
N GLU A 65 -14.47 -9.20 21.54
CA GLU A 65 -15.11 -10.38 22.13
C GLU A 65 -15.49 -11.40 21.03
N ARG A 66 -16.10 -10.95 19.95
CA ARG A 66 -16.42 -11.82 18.80
C ARG A 66 -15.18 -12.39 18.12
N ALA A 67 -14.07 -11.64 18.06
CA ALA A 67 -12.80 -12.13 17.56
C ALA A 67 -12.13 -13.18 18.50
N GLY A 68 -12.54 -13.29 19.74
CA GLY A 68 -12.13 -14.32 20.68
C GLY A 68 -12.90 -15.66 20.53
N ASN A 69 -13.78 -15.79 19.56
CA ASN A 69 -14.57 -17.00 19.32
C ASN A 69 -13.70 -18.17 18.84
N ALA A 70 -14.13 -19.41 19.08
CA ALA A 70 -13.44 -20.60 18.58
C ALA A 70 -13.68 -20.87 17.09
N SER A 71 -14.80 -20.39 16.54
CA SER A 71 -15.18 -20.58 15.14
C SER A 71 -14.47 -19.60 14.21
N TRP A 72 -13.78 -20.11 13.19
CA TRP A 72 -13.12 -19.30 12.19
C TRP A 72 -14.06 -18.30 11.49
N VAL A 73 -15.31 -18.68 11.25
CA VAL A 73 -16.30 -17.84 10.57
C VAL A 73 -16.59 -16.59 11.39
N VAL A 74 -16.87 -16.75 12.68
CA VAL A 74 -17.16 -15.63 13.58
C VAL A 74 -15.97 -14.70 13.72
N VAL A 75 -14.79 -15.28 13.95
CA VAL A 75 -13.53 -14.51 14.08
C VAL A 75 -13.22 -13.74 12.80
N PHE A 76 -13.29 -14.40 11.65
CA PHE A 76 -13.00 -13.76 10.37
C PHE A 76 -13.97 -12.62 10.06
N LYS A 77 -15.27 -12.83 10.31
CA LYS A 77 -16.29 -11.79 10.14
C LYS A 77 -16.13 -10.64 11.12
N ALA A 78 -15.67 -10.89 12.35
CA ALA A 78 -15.33 -9.83 13.31
C ALA A 78 -14.15 -8.97 12.79
N LEU A 79 -13.13 -9.58 12.22
CA LEU A 79 -12.01 -8.87 11.60
C LEU A 79 -12.46 -8.05 10.38
N ILE A 80 -13.28 -8.63 9.49
CA ILE A 80 -13.85 -7.92 8.32
C ILE A 80 -14.67 -6.72 8.78
N THR A 81 -15.55 -6.91 9.76
CA THR A 81 -16.37 -5.82 10.30
C THR A 81 -15.51 -4.71 10.90
N THR A 82 -14.48 -5.06 11.66
CA THR A 82 -13.53 -4.09 12.23
C THR A 82 -12.81 -3.32 11.12
N HIS A 83 -12.29 -4.02 10.10
CA HIS A 83 -11.60 -3.37 8.97
C HIS A 83 -12.53 -2.39 8.25
N HIS A 84 -13.73 -2.81 7.97
CA HIS A 84 -14.74 -1.97 7.32
C HIS A 84 -15.04 -0.70 8.12
N LEU A 85 -15.16 -0.80 9.44
CA LEU A 85 -15.32 0.36 10.33
C LEU A 85 -14.05 1.23 10.43
N MET A 86 -12.85 0.65 10.35
CA MET A 86 -11.61 1.43 10.23
C MET A 86 -11.59 2.28 8.97
N VAL A 87 -12.14 1.77 7.86
CA VAL A 87 -12.14 2.48 6.57
C VAL A 87 -13.28 3.49 6.48
N HIS A 88 -14.50 3.11 6.84
CA HIS A 88 -15.72 3.90 6.57
C HIS A 88 -16.34 4.54 7.82
N GLY A 89 -15.99 4.06 9.00
CA GLY A 89 -16.52 4.56 10.27
C GLY A 89 -15.95 5.94 10.65
N ASN A 90 -16.50 6.52 11.70
CA ASN A 90 -15.98 7.75 12.28
C ASN A 90 -14.53 7.55 12.77
N GLU A 91 -13.72 8.59 12.65
CA GLU A 91 -12.30 8.53 13.07
C GLU A 91 -12.13 8.18 14.56
N ARG A 92 -13.12 8.50 15.42
CA ARG A 92 -13.14 8.09 16.84
C ARG A 92 -12.95 6.58 17.02
N PHE A 93 -13.49 5.77 16.08
CA PHE A 93 -13.31 4.32 16.12
C PHE A 93 -11.84 3.95 15.91
N MET A 94 -11.20 4.51 14.90
CA MET A 94 -9.77 4.29 14.64
C MET A 94 -8.88 4.79 15.77
N GLN A 95 -9.18 5.97 16.32
CA GLN A 95 -8.47 6.53 17.47
C GLN A 95 -8.55 5.61 18.68
N PHE A 96 -9.73 5.05 18.97
CA PHE A 96 -9.90 4.11 20.07
C PHE A 96 -9.09 2.83 19.84
N LEU A 97 -9.14 2.24 18.65
CA LEU A 97 -8.35 1.05 18.32
C LEU A 97 -6.85 1.31 18.46
N ALA A 98 -6.37 2.45 17.97
CA ALA A 98 -4.98 2.85 18.03
C ALA A 98 -4.48 3.15 19.46
N SER A 99 -5.38 3.47 20.40
CA SER A 99 -5.03 3.69 21.80
C SER A 99 -4.66 2.39 22.55
N ARG A 100 -5.02 1.23 21.98
CA ARG A 100 -4.71 -0.07 22.57
C ARG A 100 -3.32 -0.55 22.17
N ASN A 101 -2.58 -1.11 23.10
CA ASN A 101 -1.23 -1.65 22.84
C ASN A 101 -1.29 -2.88 21.91
N THR A 102 -2.28 -3.74 22.11
CA THR A 102 -2.56 -4.90 21.27
C THR A 102 -4.03 -4.91 20.91
N LEU A 103 -4.35 -4.89 19.60
CA LEU A 103 -5.72 -4.91 19.13
C LEU A 103 -6.27 -6.35 19.09
N PHE A 104 -5.61 -7.23 18.31
CA PHE A 104 -5.98 -8.64 18.19
C PHE A 104 -4.79 -9.54 18.57
N ASN A 105 -5.02 -10.45 19.52
CA ASN A 105 -4.03 -11.48 19.88
C ASN A 105 -4.43 -12.83 19.25
N LEU A 106 -4.32 -12.91 17.94
CA LEU A 106 -4.71 -14.07 17.13
C LEU A 106 -3.53 -14.81 16.48
N SER A 107 -2.31 -14.55 16.88
CA SER A 107 -1.11 -15.19 16.32
C SER A 107 -1.14 -16.73 16.39
N ASN A 108 -1.79 -17.26 17.41
CA ASN A 108 -1.93 -18.70 17.65
C ASN A 108 -3.36 -19.22 17.36
N PHE A 109 -4.20 -18.43 16.70
CA PHE A 109 -5.57 -18.86 16.41
C PHE A 109 -5.56 -20.13 15.56
N LEU A 110 -6.36 -21.11 15.96
CA LEU A 110 -6.53 -22.37 15.27
C LEU A 110 -7.93 -22.92 15.51
N ASP A 111 -8.72 -22.98 14.46
CA ASP A 111 -9.99 -23.71 14.44
C ASP A 111 -9.73 -25.15 14.03
N LYS A 112 -10.00 -26.10 14.93
CA LYS A 112 -9.78 -27.53 14.72
C LYS A 112 -10.99 -28.26 14.11
N THR A 113 -12.03 -27.52 13.74
CA THR A 113 -13.26 -28.10 13.18
C THR A 113 -13.11 -28.38 11.69
N GLY A 114 -12.47 -29.51 11.36
CA GLY A 114 -12.25 -29.97 9.99
C GLY A 114 -11.09 -29.30 9.26
N SER A 115 -10.78 -29.75 8.05
CA SER A 115 -9.69 -29.24 7.21
C SER A 115 -9.85 -27.75 6.87
N HIS A 116 -11.08 -27.32 6.62
CA HIS A 116 -11.41 -25.94 6.27
C HIS A 116 -11.05 -24.96 7.40
N GLY A 117 -11.21 -25.36 8.67
CA GLY A 117 -10.83 -24.55 9.82
C GLY A 117 -9.32 -24.27 9.88
N TYR A 118 -8.50 -25.24 9.54
CA TYR A 118 -7.02 -25.09 9.48
C TYR A 118 -6.61 -24.05 8.43
N ASP A 119 -7.13 -24.17 7.21
CA ASP A 119 -6.80 -23.26 6.11
C ASP A 119 -7.24 -21.83 6.44
N MET A 120 -8.48 -21.66 6.93
CA MET A 120 -8.99 -20.35 7.32
C MET A 120 -8.23 -19.73 8.49
N SER A 121 -7.72 -20.54 9.42
CA SER A 121 -6.92 -20.06 10.55
C SER A 121 -5.65 -19.35 10.09
N THR A 122 -5.03 -19.80 8.99
CA THR A 122 -3.87 -19.12 8.41
C THR A 122 -4.20 -17.71 7.93
N PHE A 123 -5.30 -17.54 7.21
CA PHE A 123 -5.76 -16.23 6.76
C PHE A 123 -6.16 -15.32 7.92
N ILE A 124 -6.79 -15.86 8.97
CA ILE A 124 -7.13 -15.10 10.18
C ILE A 124 -5.88 -14.55 10.86
N ARG A 125 -4.85 -15.37 11.06
CA ARG A 125 -3.58 -14.93 11.66
C ARG A 125 -2.93 -13.80 10.85
N ARG A 126 -2.89 -13.94 9.53
CA ARG A 126 -2.30 -12.94 8.62
C ARG A 126 -3.14 -11.66 8.58
N TYR A 127 -4.45 -11.79 8.50
CA TYR A 127 -5.35 -10.63 8.45
C TYR A 127 -5.37 -9.83 9.75
N SER A 128 -5.40 -10.51 10.89
CA SER A 128 -5.32 -9.84 12.20
C SER A 128 -4.00 -9.09 12.37
N ARG A 129 -2.90 -9.63 11.85
CA ARG A 129 -1.60 -8.95 11.83
C ARG A 129 -1.67 -7.65 11.02
N TYR A 130 -2.31 -7.68 9.85
CA TYR A 130 -2.50 -6.46 9.06
C TYR A 130 -3.31 -5.39 9.81
N LEU A 131 -4.43 -5.77 10.44
CA LEU A 131 -5.25 -4.82 11.20
C LEU A 131 -4.51 -4.25 12.42
N ASN A 132 -3.71 -5.06 13.09
CA ASN A 132 -2.81 -4.60 14.15
C ASN A 132 -1.81 -3.58 13.63
N GLU A 133 -1.19 -3.85 12.48
CA GLU A 133 -0.22 -2.95 11.87
C GLU A 133 -0.87 -1.64 11.38
N LYS A 134 -2.09 -1.70 10.85
CA LYS A 134 -2.88 -0.52 10.46
C LYS A 134 -3.17 0.38 11.67
N ALA A 135 -3.58 -0.19 12.79
CA ALA A 135 -3.81 0.55 14.03
C ALA A 135 -2.50 1.13 14.62
N PHE A 136 -1.40 0.35 14.56
CA PHE A 136 -0.08 0.80 14.97
C PHE A 136 0.41 1.96 14.11
N ALA A 137 0.26 1.88 12.79
CA ALA A 137 0.64 2.95 11.87
C ALA A 137 -0.11 4.25 12.17
N TYR A 138 -1.42 4.17 12.43
CA TYR A 138 -2.21 5.32 12.87
C TYR A 138 -1.65 5.94 14.15
N ARG A 139 -1.31 5.12 15.14
CA ARG A 139 -0.72 5.59 16.41
C ARG A 139 0.63 6.30 16.20
N GLN A 140 1.47 5.79 15.29
CA GLN A 140 2.77 6.39 14.98
C GLN A 140 2.66 7.70 14.19
N MET A 141 1.72 7.78 13.28
CA MET A 141 1.60 8.89 12.32
C MET A 141 0.60 9.96 12.77
N ALA A 142 -0.35 9.62 13.64
CA ALA A 142 -1.53 10.41 13.99
C ALA A 142 -2.48 10.69 12.80
N PHE A 143 -2.42 9.88 11.75
CA PHE A 143 -3.35 9.84 10.64
C PHE A 143 -3.36 8.45 9.98
N ASP A 144 -4.41 8.13 9.23
CA ASP A 144 -4.52 6.90 8.45
C ASP A 144 -4.03 7.15 7.01
N PHE A 145 -3.00 6.44 6.56
CA PHE A 145 -2.50 6.51 5.18
C PHE A 145 -3.58 6.24 4.13
N VAL A 146 -4.58 5.43 4.46
CA VAL A 146 -5.70 5.12 3.56
C VAL A 146 -6.62 6.33 3.38
N ARG A 147 -6.83 7.12 4.44
CA ARG A 147 -7.79 8.24 4.48
C ARG A 147 -7.23 9.58 4.06
N VAL A 148 -5.94 9.82 4.25
CA VAL A 148 -5.33 11.14 3.96
C VAL A 148 -5.37 11.50 2.49
N LYS A 149 -5.35 12.81 2.21
CA LYS A 149 -5.23 13.36 0.85
C LYS A 149 -3.93 12.88 0.19
N LYS A 150 -4.02 12.53 -1.07
CA LYS A 150 -2.93 12.04 -1.93
C LYS A 150 -2.69 13.01 -3.08
N GLY A 151 -1.60 12.80 -3.81
CA GLY A 151 -1.20 13.63 -4.92
C GLY A 151 -0.33 14.82 -4.49
N ALA A 152 -0.18 15.81 -5.37
CA ALA A 152 0.76 16.94 -5.20
C ALA A 152 0.60 17.71 -3.87
N GLU A 153 -0.63 17.84 -3.38
CA GLU A 153 -0.95 18.48 -2.10
C GLU A 153 -1.17 17.48 -0.96
N GLY A 154 -0.88 16.21 -1.19
CA GLY A 154 -1.04 15.14 -0.21
C GLY A 154 -0.02 15.22 0.91
N VAL A 155 -0.36 14.62 2.05
CA VAL A 155 0.48 14.63 3.26
C VAL A 155 1.87 14.06 3.00
N MET A 156 1.97 12.95 2.25
CA MET A 156 3.25 12.31 1.98
C MET A 156 4.11 13.10 0.98
N ARG A 157 3.50 13.84 0.06
CA ARG A 157 4.19 14.66 -0.93
C ARG A 157 4.79 15.93 -0.32
N THR A 158 4.14 16.49 0.69
CA THR A 158 4.54 17.76 1.32
C THR A 158 5.31 17.59 2.62
N MET A 159 5.45 16.37 3.11
CA MET A 159 6.07 16.06 4.40
C MET A 159 7.55 16.48 4.44
N PRO A 160 8.02 17.13 5.54
CA PRO A 160 9.45 17.41 5.75
C PRO A 160 10.29 16.13 5.81
N VAL A 161 11.57 16.23 5.38
CA VAL A 161 12.49 15.07 5.26
C VAL A 161 12.57 14.25 6.56
N GLU A 162 12.73 14.89 7.71
CA GLU A 162 12.87 14.20 8.99
C GLU A 162 11.64 13.36 9.35
N LYS A 163 10.46 13.87 9.06
CA LYS A 163 9.18 13.14 9.26
C LYS A 163 8.99 12.08 8.20
N LEU A 164 9.38 12.36 6.96
CA LEU A 164 9.28 11.43 5.83
C LEU A 164 10.13 10.17 6.07
N LEU A 165 11.39 10.34 6.48
CA LEU A 165 12.30 9.23 6.78
C LEU A 165 11.82 8.34 7.94
N LYS A 166 11.01 8.88 8.87
CA LYS A 166 10.35 8.12 9.94
C LYS A 166 9.04 7.49 9.50
N GLY A 167 8.27 8.19 8.69
CA GLY A 167 6.96 7.73 8.24
C GLY A 167 7.02 6.65 7.16
N MET A 168 8.00 6.74 6.25
CA MET A 168 8.13 5.76 5.16
C MET A 168 8.33 4.31 5.65
N PRO A 169 9.18 4.01 6.64
CA PRO A 169 9.26 2.67 7.21
C PRO A 169 7.94 2.18 7.82
N THR A 170 7.18 3.05 8.45
CA THR A 170 5.86 2.70 9.01
C THR A 170 4.87 2.32 7.90
N LEU A 171 4.83 3.09 6.82
CA LEU A 171 4.02 2.77 5.63
C LEU A 171 4.47 1.45 4.98
N GLN A 172 5.78 1.25 4.87
CA GLN A 172 6.36 0.01 4.35
C GLN A 172 5.95 -1.22 5.17
N SER A 173 5.99 -1.13 6.49
CA SER A 173 5.53 -2.20 7.39
C SER A 173 4.05 -2.51 7.22
N GLN A 174 3.21 -1.50 7.05
CA GLN A 174 1.78 -1.70 6.81
C GLN A 174 1.53 -2.38 5.46
N ILE A 175 2.23 -1.98 4.40
CA ILE A 175 2.14 -2.63 3.08
C ILE A 175 2.62 -4.07 3.16
N ASP A 176 3.74 -4.34 3.84
CA ASP A 176 4.26 -5.69 4.00
C ASP A 176 3.26 -6.60 4.71
N ALA A 177 2.66 -6.14 5.80
CA ALA A 177 1.65 -6.91 6.53
C ALA A 177 0.41 -7.19 5.67
N LEU A 178 0.02 -6.27 4.78
CA LEU A 178 -1.07 -6.49 3.82
C LEU A 178 -0.70 -7.55 2.79
N LEU A 179 0.48 -7.43 2.18
CA LEU A 179 0.96 -8.36 1.16
C LEU A 179 1.22 -9.77 1.73
N ASP A 180 1.52 -9.88 3.02
CA ASP A 180 1.68 -11.15 3.72
C ASP A 180 0.36 -11.92 3.90
N PHE A 181 -0.78 -11.34 3.53
CA PHE A 181 -2.06 -12.08 3.45
C PHE A 181 -1.95 -13.27 2.50
N ASP A 182 -1.18 -13.12 1.42
CA ASP A 182 -0.71 -14.19 0.54
C ASP A 182 -1.83 -15.15 0.11
N VAL A 183 -2.84 -14.59 -0.56
CA VAL A 183 -3.99 -15.31 -1.10
C VAL A 183 -3.75 -15.67 -2.56
N HIS A 184 -4.33 -16.78 -2.99
CA HIS A 184 -4.35 -17.18 -4.40
C HIS A 184 -5.78 -17.09 -4.96
N ALA A 185 -5.90 -16.99 -6.28
CA ALA A 185 -7.21 -16.85 -6.94
C ALA A 185 -8.20 -17.96 -6.54
N LYS A 186 -7.73 -19.19 -6.37
CA LYS A 186 -8.54 -20.35 -5.91
C LYS A 186 -9.16 -20.18 -4.53
N ASP A 187 -8.54 -19.38 -3.65
CA ASP A 187 -9.00 -19.17 -2.28
C ASP A 187 -10.17 -18.18 -2.26
N LEU A 188 -10.30 -17.37 -3.30
CA LEU A 188 -11.31 -16.30 -3.44
C LEU A 188 -12.71 -16.80 -3.86
N ASP A 189 -12.85 -18.10 -4.15
CA ASP A 189 -14.15 -18.76 -4.30
C ASP A 189 -14.92 -18.75 -2.96
N ASN A 190 -14.22 -18.66 -1.84
CA ASN A 190 -14.85 -18.49 -0.54
C ASN A 190 -15.27 -17.02 -0.34
N GLY A 191 -16.59 -16.78 -0.20
CA GLY A 191 -17.14 -15.43 -0.09
C GLY A 191 -16.63 -14.62 1.11
N VAL A 192 -16.22 -15.26 2.21
CA VAL A 192 -15.65 -14.58 3.39
C VAL A 192 -14.25 -14.09 3.08
N ILE A 193 -13.40 -14.94 2.44
CA ILE A 193 -12.05 -14.52 2.02
C ILE A 193 -12.15 -13.44 0.95
N ASN A 194 -13.07 -13.58 -0.01
CA ASN A 194 -13.26 -12.59 -1.06
C ASN A 194 -13.66 -11.22 -0.48
N ALA A 195 -14.57 -11.16 0.47
CA ALA A 195 -14.92 -9.92 1.14
C ALA A 195 -13.73 -9.25 1.87
N CYS A 196 -12.88 -10.05 2.50
CA CYS A 196 -11.63 -9.58 3.09
C CYS A 196 -10.66 -9.05 2.01
N PHE A 197 -10.48 -9.81 0.93
CA PHE A 197 -9.59 -9.44 -0.17
C PHE A 197 -9.98 -8.09 -0.80
N LEU A 198 -11.26 -7.85 -1.01
CA LEU A 198 -11.75 -6.57 -1.56
C LEU A 198 -11.41 -5.38 -0.65
N LEU A 199 -11.48 -5.53 0.67
CA LEU A 199 -11.05 -4.50 1.61
C LEU A 199 -9.53 -4.28 1.55
N LEU A 200 -8.75 -5.35 1.50
CA LEU A 200 -7.30 -5.27 1.35
C LEU A 200 -6.89 -4.64 0.02
N PHE A 201 -7.58 -4.96 -1.06
CA PHE A 201 -7.34 -4.37 -2.37
C PHE A 201 -7.57 -2.85 -2.36
N LYS A 202 -8.69 -2.39 -1.79
CA LYS A 202 -8.97 -0.96 -1.62
C LYS A 202 -7.91 -0.24 -0.80
N ASP A 203 -7.49 -0.85 0.31
CA ASP A 203 -6.44 -0.30 1.15
C ASP A 203 -5.11 -0.25 0.39
N LEU A 204 -4.74 -1.31 -0.34
CA LEU A 204 -3.49 -1.36 -1.08
C LEU A 204 -3.38 -0.26 -2.14
N ILE A 205 -4.44 0.02 -2.89
CA ILE A 205 -4.46 1.12 -3.86
C ILE A 205 -4.14 2.46 -3.17
N LYS A 206 -4.79 2.73 -2.05
CA LYS A 206 -4.61 3.98 -1.29
C LYS A 206 -3.23 4.05 -0.62
N LEU A 207 -2.74 2.94 -0.08
CA LEU A 207 -1.38 2.82 0.48
C LEU A 207 -0.31 2.99 -0.60
N TYR A 208 -0.52 2.39 -1.77
CA TYR A 208 0.37 2.52 -2.91
C TYR A 208 0.47 3.97 -3.39
N ALA A 209 -0.65 4.68 -3.49
CA ALA A 209 -0.65 6.11 -3.83
C ALA A 209 0.14 6.94 -2.80
N CYS A 210 -0.05 6.71 -1.50
CA CYS A 210 0.77 7.32 -0.44
C CYS A 210 2.25 6.98 -0.57
N TYR A 211 2.55 5.72 -0.93
CA TYR A 211 3.92 5.25 -1.10
C TYR A 211 4.62 5.97 -2.25
N ASN A 212 3.96 6.08 -3.40
CA ASN A 212 4.46 6.84 -4.55
C ASN A 212 4.69 8.31 -4.18
N ASP A 213 3.72 8.96 -3.54
CA ASP A 213 3.85 10.36 -3.10
C ASP A 213 5.07 10.54 -2.19
N GLY A 214 5.29 9.61 -1.25
CA GLY A 214 6.44 9.62 -0.36
C GLY A 214 7.76 9.40 -1.11
N ILE A 215 7.81 8.49 -2.07
CA ILE A 215 8.99 8.25 -2.90
C ILE A 215 9.32 9.47 -3.77
N ILE A 216 8.32 10.08 -4.41
CA ILE A 216 8.54 11.29 -5.20
C ILE A 216 9.11 12.41 -4.31
N ASN A 217 8.51 12.64 -3.14
CA ASN A 217 9.01 13.62 -2.18
C ASN A 217 10.45 13.33 -1.74
N LEU A 218 10.77 12.06 -1.49
CA LEU A 218 12.12 11.62 -1.12
C LEU A 218 13.12 11.92 -2.23
N LEU A 219 12.80 11.56 -3.48
CA LEU A 219 13.69 11.75 -4.63
C LEU A 219 13.92 13.23 -4.95
N GLU A 220 12.89 14.07 -4.87
CA GLU A 220 13.01 15.52 -5.08
C GLU A 220 13.99 16.18 -4.09
N LYS A 221 14.05 15.67 -2.87
CA LYS A 221 14.88 16.24 -1.80
C LYS A 221 16.22 15.53 -1.61
N PHE A 222 16.42 14.35 -2.22
CA PHE A 222 17.54 13.45 -1.95
C PHE A 222 18.90 14.13 -2.07
N PHE A 223 19.12 14.88 -3.14
CA PHE A 223 20.40 15.53 -3.42
C PHE A 223 20.72 16.72 -2.51
N GLN A 224 19.75 17.15 -1.71
CA GLN A 224 19.91 18.23 -0.72
C GLN A 224 20.00 17.68 0.72
N MET A 225 19.84 16.37 0.89
CA MET A 225 19.84 15.73 2.21
C MET A 225 21.27 15.55 2.75
N LYS A 226 21.37 15.47 4.08
CA LYS A 226 22.62 15.11 4.76
C LYS A 226 22.96 13.64 4.48
N ARG A 227 24.26 13.31 4.57
CA ARG A 227 24.76 11.94 4.33
C ARG A 227 23.99 10.84 5.07
N SER A 228 23.69 11.03 6.35
CA SER A 228 22.90 10.04 7.12
C SER A 228 21.48 9.87 6.56
N GLN A 229 20.85 10.98 6.19
CA GLN A 229 19.51 10.96 5.59
C GLN A 229 19.52 10.31 4.19
N CYS A 230 20.58 10.52 3.40
CA CYS A 230 20.74 9.85 2.11
C CYS A 230 20.85 8.32 2.26
N LYS A 231 21.54 7.83 3.33
CA LYS A 231 21.58 6.38 3.61
C LYS A 231 20.19 5.82 3.87
N ASP A 232 19.46 6.44 4.78
CA ASP A 232 18.09 6.00 5.13
C ASP A 232 17.17 6.11 3.90
N GLY A 233 17.30 7.20 3.13
CA GLY A 233 16.52 7.40 1.91
C GLY A 233 16.81 6.36 0.84
N LEU A 234 18.08 6.00 0.63
CA LEU A 234 18.47 4.96 -0.31
C LEU A 234 17.92 3.58 0.08
N GLU A 235 17.96 3.24 1.36
CA GLU A 235 17.36 1.99 1.87
C GLU A 235 15.84 1.96 1.66
N ILE A 236 15.15 3.07 1.92
CA ILE A 236 13.72 3.20 1.65
C ILE A 236 13.43 2.97 0.17
N TYR A 237 14.23 3.58 -0.73
CA TYR A 237 14.05 3.44 -2.17
C TYR A 237 14.30 2.01 -2.66
N LYS A 238 15.37 1.35 -2.19
CA LYS A 238 15.65 -0.06 -2.52
C LYS A 238 14.50 -0.98 -2.11
N ARG A 239 13.97 -0.77 -0.91
CA ARG A 239 12.80 -1.51 -0.42
C ARG A 239 11.54 -1.21 -1.22
N PHE A 240 11.39 0.01 -1.74
CA PHE A 240 10.30 0.34 -2.66
C PHE A 240 10.38 -0.51 -3.92
N LEU A 241 11.53 -0.58 -4.58
CA LEU A 241 11.72 -1.37 -5.80
C LEU A 241 11.36 -2.85 -5.59
N THR A 242 11.81 -3.44 -4.49
CA THR A 242 11.50 -4.84 -4.15
C THR A 242 9.99 -5.05 -3.93
N ARG A 243 9.31 -4.11 -3.24
CA ARG A 243 7.87 -4.22 -2.97
C ARG A 243 7.02 -4.08 -4.21
N MET A 244 7.48 -3.34 -5.22
CA MET A 244 6.74 -3.17 -6.47
C MET A 244 6.40 -4.49 -7.15
N THR A 245 7.31 -5.48 -7.10
CA THR A 245 7.06 -6.83 -7.63
C THR A 245 5.89 -7.50 -6.90
N ARG A 246 5.90 -7.46 -5.57
CA ARG A 246 4.83 -8.07 -4.75
C ARG A 246 3.48 -7.36 -4.93
N VAL A 247 3.49 -6.03 -5.06
CA VAL A 247 2.29 -5.24 -5.37
C VAL A 247 1.72 -5.62 -6.73
N SER A 248 2.59 -5.78 -7.74
CA SER A 248 2.19 -6.25 -9.07
C SER A 248 1.55 -7.62 -9.03
N GLU A 249 2.11 -8.56 -8.25
CA GLU A 249 1.54 -9.90 -8.08
C GLU A 249 0.15 -9.85 -7.43
N PHE A 250 -0.03 -9.02 -6.40
CA PHE A 250 -1.33 -8.83 -5.76
C PHE A 250 -2.37 -8.27 -6.74
N PHE A 251 -2.01 -7.29 -7.56
CA PHE A 251 -2.92 -6.73 -8.57
C PHE A 251 -3.25 -7.72 -9.69
N LYS A 252 -2.33 -8.61 -10.07
CA LYS A 252 -2.64 -9.70 -11.01
C LYS A 252 -3.70 -10.65 -10.45
N ILE A 253 -3.67 -10.94 -9.15
CA ILE A 253 -4.72 -11.75 -8.50
C ILE A 253 -6.06 -11.01 -8.57
N ALA A 254 -6.07 -9.70 -8.29
CA ALA A 254 -7.27 -8.87 -8.39
C ALA A 254 -7.88 -8.92 -9.81
N GLU A 255 -7.06 -8.84 -10.85
CA GLU A 255 -7.49 -8.98 -12.24
C GLU A 255 -8.06 -10.37 -12.53
N GLN A 256 -7.41 -11.44 -12.05
CA GLN A 256 -7.84 -12.82 -12.24
C GLN A 256 -9.23 -13.10 -11.63
N VAL A 257 -9.59 -12.44 -10.54
CA VAL A 257 -10.90 -12.61 -9.89
C VAL A 257 -11.96 -11.63 -10.40
N GLY A 258 -11.66 -10.88 -11.46
CA GLY A 258 -12.62 -10.09 -12.20
C GLY A 258 -12.78 -8.64 -11.74
N ILE A 259 -11.83 -8.10 -10.98
CA ILE A 259 -11.78 -6.65 -10.72
C ILE A 259 -11.42 -5.94 -12.04
N ASP A 260 -12.13 -4.85 -12.35
CA ASP A 260 -11.91 -4.11 -13.58
C ASP A 260 -10.47 -3.56 -13.64
N LYS A 261 -9.83 -3.72 -14.81
CA LYS A 261 -8.48 -3.20 -15.03
C LYS A 261 -8.37 -1.69 -14.81
N ASN A 262 -9.45 -0.96 -15.08
CA ASN A 262 -9.49 0.49 -14.87
C ASN A 262 -9.41 0.87 -13.38
N ASP A 263 -9.78 -0.05 -12.48
CA ASP A 263 -9.70 0.14 -11.03
C ASP A 263 -8.32 -0.25 -10.47
N ILE A 264 -7.47 -0.86 -11.28
CA ILE A 264 -6.12 -1.29 -10.89
C ILE A 264 -5.12 -0.22 -11.33
N PRO A 265 -4.33 0.36 -10.42
CA PRO A 265 -3.32 1.35 -10.76
C PRO A 265 -2.24 0.76 -11.67
N GLU A 266 -1.83 1.52 -12.70
CA GLU A 266 -0.64 1.17 -13.46
C GLU A 266 0.62 1.33 -12.60
N LEU A 267 1.45 0.30 -12.62
CA LEU A 267 2.73 0.30 -11.91
C LEU A 267 3.83 0.73 -12.87
N THR A 268 4.34 1.93 -12.69
CA THR A 268 5.46 2.44 -13.49
C THR A 268 6.77 1.87 -12.94
N GLN A 269 7.56 1.24 -13.80
CA GLN A 269 8.90 0.78 -13.43
C GLN A 269 9.83 2.00 -13.30
N ALA A 270 10.55 2.07 -12.18
CA ALA A 270 11.57 3.08 -11.98
C ALA A 270 12.80 2.75 -12.82
N PRO A 271 13.45 3.76 -13.47
CA PRO A 271 14.66 3.53 -14.23
C PRO A 271 15.81 3.02 -13.33
N GLU A 272 16.56 2.01 -13.78
CA GLU A 272 17.74 1.49 -13.07
C GLU A 272 18.82 2.58 -12.88
N SER A 273 18.97 3.46 -13.87
CA SER A 273 19.90 4.60 -13.83
C SER A 273 19.66 5.56 -12.65
N LEU A 274 18.42 5.60 -12.13
CA LEU A 274 18.10 6.43 -10.98
C LEU A 274 18.73 5.87 -9.71
N LEU A 275 18.68 4.56 -9.49
CA LEU A 275 19.31 3.91 -8.35
C LEU A 275 20.82 4.15 -8.35
N GLU A 276 21.49 3.99 -9.49
CA GLU A 276 22.91 4.26 -9.65
C GLU A 276 23.26 5.72 -9.34
N SER A 277 22.41 6.66 -9.77
CA SER A 277 22.60 8.09 -9.47
C SER A 277 22.54 8.39 -7.98
N LEU A 278 21.58 7.77 -7.26
CA LEU A 278 21.44 7.93 -5.81
C LEU A 278 22.65 7.33 -5.06
N GLU A 279 23.09 6.14 -5.48
CA GLU A 279 24.29 5.48 -4.92
C GLU A 279 25.57 6.29 -5.17
N THR A 280 25.72 6.81 -6.38
CA THR A 280 26.87 7.64 -6.74
C THR A 280 26.91 8.92 -5.90
N HIS A 281 25.77 9.58 -5.71
CA HIS A 281 25.68 10.76 -4.84
C HIS A 281 26.08 10.43 -3.40
N LEU A 282 25.58 9.34 -2.84
CA LEU A 282 25.95 8.90 -1.49
C LEU A 282 27.46 8.59 -1.39
N ASN A 283 28.01 7.87 -2.36
CA ASN A 283 29.46 7.56 -2.41
C ASN A 283 30.30 8.84 -2.47
N THR A 284 29.87 9.85 -3.21
CA THR A 284 30.53 11.16 -3.25
C THR A 284 30.51 11.83 -1.87
N LEU A 285 29.39 11.80 -1.16
CA LEU A 285 29.28 12.32 0.21
C LEU A 285 30.12 11.51 1.22
N GLU A 286 30.43 10.25 0.90
CA GLU A 286 31.31 9.39 1.71
C GLU A 286 32.81 9.55 1.38
N GLY A 287 33.15 10.37 0.38
CA GLY A 287 34.53 10.56 -0.07
C GLY A 287 35.11 9.36 -0.81
N LYS A 288 34.25 8.40 -1.24
CA LYS A 288 34.69 7.30 -2.09
C LYS A 288 34.80 7.78 -3.52
N LYS A 289 35.96 7.56 -4.15
CA LYS A 289 36.12 7.83 -5.59
C LYS A 289 35.12 6.99 -6.37
N PRO A 290 34.45 7.54 -7.40
CA PRO A 290 33.58 6.76 -8.26
C PRO A 290 34.40 5.61 -8.87
N SER A 291 33.94 4.37 -8.72
CA SER A 291 34.48 3.22 -9.45
C SER A 291 34.27 3.50 -10.94
N PRO A 292 35.27 3.30 -11.81
CA PRO A 292 35.04 3.47 -13.23
C PRO A 292 34.02 2.46 -13.69
N THR A 293 32.90 2.98 -14.20
CA THR A 293 31.88 2.23 -14.90
C THR A 293 32.52 1.36 -15.96
N LYS A 294 32.27 0.07 -15.93
CA LYS A 294 32.58 -0.84 -17.03
C LYS A 294 31.65 -0.56 -18.19
N ASP A 295 31.98 0.46 -18.96
CA ASP A 295 31.46 0.61 -20.30
C ASP A 295 32.65 0.79 -21.22
N ALA A 296 32.86 -0.21 -22.03
CA ALA A 296 33.25 -0.08 -23.43
C ALA A 296 33.70 -1.44 -23.93
N THR A 297 32.82 -2.14 -24.48
CA THR A 297 33.11 -3.11 -25.51
C THR A 297 33.56 -2.33 -26.74
N ALA A 298 34.86 -2.18 -26.88
CA ALA A 298 35.41 -1.80 -28.18
C ALA A 298 35.84 -3.07 -28.89
N ASN A 299 35.06 -3.44 -29.87
CA ASN A 299 35.53 -4.22 -30.99
C ASN A 299 36.55 -3.40 -31.77
N ASN A 300 37.78 -3.85 -31.86
CA ASN A 300 38.36 -4.11 -33.19
C ASN A 300 39.65 -4.92 -33.12
N SER A 301 39.71 -5.86 -34.01
CA SER A 301 40.72 -6.86 -34.28
C SER A 301 42.08 -6.31 -34.77
N SER A 302 43.14 -6.82 -34.20
CA SER A 302 44.37 -7.47 -34.76
C SER A 302 45.08 -6.94 -36.02
N PRO A 303 46.32 -7.44 -36.35
CA PRO A 303 47.48 -7.74 -35.51
C PRO A 303 48.84 -7.21 -36.12
N ALA A 304 49.89 -7.44 -35.44
CA ALA A 304 51.21 -7.79 -35.92
C ALA A 304 52.41 -6.86 -35.61
N ALA A 305 53.33 -7.52 -34.98
CA ALA A 305 54.77 -7.57 -35.16
C ALA A 305 55.67 -6.55 -34.40
N ALA A 306 56.27 -7.08 -33.39
CA ALA A 306 57.69 -7.21 -33.07
C ALA A 306 58.66 -6.08 -33.45
N ALA A 307 59.37 -5.54 -32.47
CA ALA A 307 60.78 -5.73 -32.29
C ALA A 307 61.41 -4.77 -31.29
N ALA A 308 62.34 -5.32 -30.56
CA ALA A 308 63.14 -4.81 -29.48
C ALA A 308 63.98 -3.56 -29.76
N ALA A 309 64.27 -2.78 -28.73
CA ALA A 309 65.61 -2.52 -28.18
C ALA A 309 65.63 -1.25 -27.34
N ALA A 310 66.21 -1.37 -26.16
CA ALA A 310 66.57 -0.30 -25.23
C ALA A 310 68.00 0.22 -25.58
N PRO A 311 68.71 1.05 -24.75
CA PRO A 311 68.44 2.39 -24.23
C PRO A 311 69.59 3.37 -24.48
N ALA A 312 69.42 4.65 -24.28
CA ALA A 312 70.56 5.53 -23.99
C ALA A 312 70.17 6.87 -23.34
N LYS A 313 70.88 7.22 -22.36
CA LYS A 313 70.93 8.40 -21.49
C LYS A 313 71.82 9.54 -22.11
N PRO A 314 72.19 10.65 -21.41
CA PRO A 314 71.45 11.88 -21.11
C PRO A 314 72.19 13.19 -21.47
N ALA A 315 71.46 14.32 -21.34
CA ALA A 315 71.82 15.69 -20.96
C ALA A 315 73.05 16.42 -21.64
N PRO A 316 73.34 17.71 -21.49
CA PRO A 316 72.82 18.78 -20.64
C PRO A 316 72.78 20.20 -21.33
N PRO A 317 72.94 21.37 -20.63
CA PRO A 317 71.96 22.42 -20.47
C PRO A 317 72.31 23.80 -21.03
N ALA A 318 71.29 24.69 -21.05
CA ALA A 318 71.24 26.15 -20.94
C ALA A 318 72.10 27.04 -21.90
N PRO A 319 71.79 28.29 -22.22
CA PRO A 319 71.69 29.36 -21.21
C PRO A 319 70.60 30.42 -21.41
N ALA A 320 70.52 31.27 -20.38
CA ALA A 320 69.63 32.34 -20.10
C ALA A 320 69.69 33.59 -20.98
N GLY A 321 68.61 34.38 -20.89
CA GLY A 321 68.73 35.82 -20.95
C GLY A 321 67.82 36.55 -21.94
N GLY A 322 66.83 37.27 -21.43
CA GLY A 322 66.18 38.36 -22.13
C GLY A 322 65.07 39.00 -21.27
N PRO A 323 65.08 40.32 -21.14
CA PRO A 323 64.30 41.06 -20.12
C PRO A 323 62.76 41.21 -20.48
N PRO A 324 61.95 41.64 -19.53
CA PRO A 324 60.51 41.51 -19.56
C PRO A 324 59.78 42.57 -20.41
N ALA A 325 58.79 42.16 -21.14
CA ALA A 325 57.86 43.05 -21.87
C ALA A 325 56.71 43.48 -20.98
N ARG A 326 56.41 44.76 -21.11
CA ARG A 326 55.42 45.59 -20.41
C ARG A 326 54.01 45.10 -20.57
N PRO A 327 53.12 45.25 -19.56
CA PRO A 327 51.73 44.76 -19.63
C PRO A 327 50.85 45.64 -20.54
N GLY A 328 50.08 44.99 -21.38
CA GLY A 328 48.98 45.56 -22.19
C GLY A 328 47.71 45.79 -21.42
N PRO A 329 46.81 46.64 -21.89
CA PRO A 329 45.61 47.03 -21.16
C PRO A 329 44.56 45.89 -21.03
N PRO A 330 43.67 45.93 -20.00
CA PRO A 330 42.78 44.87 -19.73
C PRO A 330 41.68 44.68 -20.80
N ALA A 331 41.52 43.47 -21.24
CA ALA A 331 40.44 43.06 -22.14
C ALA A 331 39.08 43.12 -21.44
N LYS A 332 38.09 43.65 -22.13
CA LYS A 332 36.70 43.69 -21.70
C LYS A 332 36.16 42.27 -21.40
N PRO A 333 35.32 42.10 -20.35
CA PRO A 333 34.69 40.82 -20.09
C PRO A 333 33.76 40.43 -21.26
N PRO A 334 33.71 39.14 -21.61
CA PRO A 334 32.78 38.65 -22.60
C PRO A 334 31.34 38.70 -22.03
N PRO A 335 30.33 38.84 -22.88
CA PRO A 335 28.93 38.83 -22.45
C PRO A 335 28.59 37.45 -21.87
N PRO A 336 27.63 37.38 -20.91
CA PRO A 336 27.25 36.13 -20.30
C PRO A 336 26.69 35.19 -21.36
N SER A 337 27.36 34.07 -21.59
CA SER A 337 26.84 32.96 -22.34
C SER A 337 25.66 32.39 -21.58
N VAL A 338 24.46 32.52 -22.15
CA VAL A 338 23.30 31.79 -21.71
C VAL A 338 23.52 30.35 -22.14
N THR A 339 24.12 29.57 -21.28
CA THR A 339 24.04 28.12 -21.38
C THR A 339 22.60 27.75 -21.12
N PRO A 340 21.92 27.06 -22.06
CA PRO A 340 20.63 26.46 -21.71
C PRO A 340 20.90 25.46 -20.61
N THR A 341 20.39 25.74 -19.44
CA THR A 341 20.27 24.77 -18.37
C THR A 341 19.46 23.62 -18.94
N ALA A 342 20.12 22.50 -19.16
CA ALA A 342 19.42 21.25 -19.42
C ALA A 342 18.45 21.05 -18.26
N PRO A 343 17.16 20.79 -18.53
CA PRO A 343 16.25 20.46 -17.47
C PRO A 343 16.83 19.23 -16.78
N ALA A 344 16.93 19.32 -15.45
CA ALA A 344 17.17 18.17 -14.63
C ALA A 344 16.19 17.07 -15.08
N PRO A 345 16.63 15.80 -15.21
CA PRO A 345 15.70 14.75 -15.54
C PRO A 345 14.63 14.75 -14.44
N THR A 346 13.48 15.30 -14.75
CA THR A 346 12.26 15.04 -14.00
C THR A 346 12.10 13.55 -14.10
N ALA A 347 12.39 12.86 -13.01
CA ALA A 347 12.00 11.48 -12.85
C ALA A 347 10.48 11.48 -13.08
N ALA A 348 10.09 11.10 -14.26
CA ALA A 348 8.70 10.81 -14.56
C ALA A 348 8.38 9.49 -13.86
N VAL A 349 8.26 9.56 -12.56
CA VAL A 349 7.38 8.68 -11.83
C VAL A 349 6.02 9.25 -12.21
N ALA A 350 5.38 8.65 -13.20
CA ALA A 350 4.03 9.04 -13.57
C ALA A 350 3.23 9.00 -12.29
N ALA A 351 2.76 10.15 -11.85
CA ALA A 351 1.72 10.19 -10.85
C ALA A 351 0.59 9.38 -11.47
N ALA A 352 0.36 8.18 -10.94
CA ALA A 352 -0.88 7.52 -11.19
C ALA A 352 -1.94 8.52 -10.75
N THR A 353 -2.53 9.20 -11.71
CA THR A 353 -3.75 9.94 -11.49
C THR A 353 -4.75 8.86 -11.10
N THR A 354 -4.80 8.57 -9.81
CA THR A 354 -5.94 7.88 -9.26
C THR A 354 -7.12 8.76 -9.57
N SER A 355 -7.79 8.43 -10.66
CA SER A 355 -9.09 9.00 -10.92
C SER A 355 -9.90 8.74 -9.65
N ASN A 356 -10.57 9.78 -9.15
CA ASN A 356 -11.52 9.70 -8.05
C ASN A 356 -12.74 8.79 -8.36
N ALA A 357 -12.61 7.85 -9.30
CA ALA A 357 -13.65 6.97 -9.79
C ALA A 357 -13.94 5.79 -8.85
N LEU A 358 -13.13 5.56 -7.83
CA LEU A 358 -13.47 4.63 -6.77
C LEU A 358 -14.33 5.36 -5.74
N ASP A 359 -15.56 5.69 -6.13
CA ASP A 359 -16.60 6.04 -5.18
C ASP A 359 -16.79 4.85 -4.22
N ASP A 360 -16.61 5.11 -2.93
CA ASP A 360 -16.68 4.09 -1.89
C ASP A 360 -18.01 3.30 -1.91
N GLY A 361 -19.04 3.81 -2.59
CA GLY A 361 -20.33 3.17 -2.80
C GLY A 361 -20.32 2.00 -3.80
N PHE A 362 -19.50 2.08 -4.86
CA PHE A 362 -19.56 1.13 -5.96
C PHE A 362 -19.07 -0.29 -5.60
N LEU A 363 -18.05 -0.40 -4.77
CA LEU A 363 -17.53 -1.72 -4.35
C LEU A 363 -18.29 -2.35 -3.19
N LEU A 364 -19.23 -1.63 -2.53
CA LEU A 364 -20.16 -2.23 -1.57
C LEU A 364 -21.26 -3.05 -2.26
N ASP A 365 -21.51 -2.79 -3.55
CA ASP A 365 -22.53 -3.46 -4.35
C ASP A 365 -22.04 -4.72 -5.09
N LEU A 366 -20.74 -5.02 -5.03
CA LEU A 366 -20.22 -6.29 -5.53
C LEU A 366 -20.60 -7.41 -4.56
N ASP A 367 -21.82 -7.89 -4.69
CA ASP A 367 -22.24 -9.15 -4.09
C ASP A 367 -21.45 -10.27 -4.78
N PRO A 368 -20.65 -11.07 -4.06
CA PRO A 368 -19.88 -12.16 -4.65
C PRO A 368 -20.74 -13.22 -5.36
N MET A 369 -22.07 -13.15 -5.18
CA MET A 369 -23.01 -14.04 -5.86
C MET A 369 -23.56 -13.49 -7.18
N SER A 370 -23.33 -12.22 -7.54
CA SER A 370 -23.85 -11.65 -8.79
C SER A 370 -22.95 -11.86 -10.02
N SER A 371 -21.72 -12.33 -9.84
CA SER A 371 -20.80 -12.62 -10.95
C SER A 371 -20.99 -13.99 -11.61
N SER A 372 -21.90 -14.85 -11.10
CA SER A 372 -22.15 -16.18 -11.68
C SER A 372 -23.36 -16.27 -12.62
N SER A 373 -24.01 -15.14 -13.01
CA SER A 373 -25.18 -15.15 -13.91
C SER A 373 -25.02 -14.28 -15.15
N LYS A 374 -23.84 -14.34 -15.81
CA LYS A 374 -23.73 -13.95 -17.22
C LYS A 374 -23.48 -15.21 -18.06
N GLY A 375 -24.54 -15.94 -18.25
CA GLY A 375 -24.54 -17.07 -19.18
C GLY A 375 -25.98 -17.58 -19.39
N GLY A 376 -26.67 -17.09 -20.40
CA GLY A 376 -27.75 -17.85 -21.00
C GLY A 376 -29.16 -17.29 -20.87
N ALA A 377 -29.61 -16.76 -22.00
CA ALA A 377 -30.94 -16.87 -22.57
C ALA A 377 -32.07 -16.02 -21.99
N ALA A 378 -32.44 -15.10 -22.86
CA ALA A 378 -33.79 -14.57 -22.97
C ALA A 378 -34.84 -15.66 -23.04
N ALA A 379 -35.89 -15.56 -22.23
CA ALA A 379 -37.24 -16.02 -22.62
C ALA A 379 -38.29 -15.47 -21.68
N ALA A 380 -39.15 -14.73 -22.34
CA ALA A 380 -40.64 -14.74 -22.18
C ALA A 380 -41.27 -14.06 -20.98
N VAL A 381 -41.73 -12.87 -21.29
CA VAL A 381 -42.96 -12.25 -20.84
C VAL A 381 -44.11 -13.24 -20.81
N THR A 382 -44.81 -13.39 -19.69
CA THR A 382 -46.27 -13.53 -19.65
C THR A 382 -46.77 -12.93 -18.35
N GLY A 383 -47.59 -11.92 -18.52
CA GLY A 383 -48.41 -11.34 -17.48
C GLY A 383 -49.59 -12.24 -17.08
N TRP A 384 -50.07 -11.95 -15.88
CA TRP A 384 -51.47 -12.16 -15.42
C TRP A 384 -51.58 -11.30 -14.18
N GLY A 385 -52.39 -10.32 -14.11
CA GLY A 385 -53.80 -10.29 -14.38
C GLY A 385 -54.55 -10.39 -13.06
N GLY A 386 -55.05 -9.30 -12.59
CA GLY A 386 -55.93 -8.90 -11.54
C GLY A 386 -56.89 -9.94 -10.93
N GLY A 387 -57.28 -9.61 -9.69
CA GLY A 387 -58.37 -10.28 -8.97
C GLY A 387 -58.59 -9.67 -7.61
N LYS A 388 -59.36 -8.59 -7.55
CA LYS A 388 -60.13 -8.22 -6.36
C LYS A 388 -61.06 -9.38 -5.97
N LEU A 389 -61.18 -9.65 -4.71
CA LEU A 389 -62.47 -10.02 -4.11
C LEU A 389 -62.49 -9.71 -2.61
N THR A 390 -63.39 -8.85 -2.26
CA THR A 390 -64.11 -8.64 -1.01
C THR A 390 -64.76 -9.92 -0.48
N VAL A 391 -64.65 -10.19 0.78
CA VAL A 391 -65.62 -10.23 1.89
C VAL A 391 -64.86 -10.54 3.17
#